data_21723fd5976283eb91c0446b93fcea81
#
_entry.id   21723fd5976283eb91c0446b93fcea81
#
_cell.length_a   1.000
_cell.length_b   1.000
_cell.length_c   1.000
_cell.angle_alpha   90.00
_cell.angle_beta   90.00
_cell.angle_gamma   90.00
#
_symmetry.space_group_name_H-M   'P 1'
#
loop_
_entity.id
_entity.type
_entity.pdbx_description
1 polymer ?
#
loop_
_entity_poly.entity_id
_entity_poly.type
_entity_poly.pdbx_seq_one_letter_code
_entity_poly.pdbx_strand_id
1 'polypeptide(L)'
;MNIPTTDQDGSSMSADAPTPLSTPDLIADEKATLHAFLRYLREALIANISDLDEEAAQRILPSSGKSMVGLLKHLTIMELGWFSHAYAGVDLPSELHRRTLDAQDGAAAAIAAYRAAAAKSDAVIEAAASIEQPGVRTLRPGTPSEPTLRWVMLHLIEDTARHTGHTDNIRDDILGYSGDWRGTISW
;
A
#
# COMPACT_ATOMS: atom_id res chain seq x y z
N MET A 1 -51.73 16.34 33.85
CA MET A 1 -51.20 15.01 33.46
C MET A 1 -49.87 15.26 32.74
N ASN A 2 -48.78 15.10 33.47
CA ASN A 2 -47.43 15.25 32.95
C ASN A 2 -46.95 13.92 32.38
N ILE A 3 -46.53 13.94 31.14
CA ILE A 3 -45.80 12.83 30.52
C ILE A 3 -44.30 13.15 30.67
N PRO A 4 -43.51 12.26 31.27
CA PRO A 4 -42.06 12.48 31.33
C PRO A 4 -41.41 12.12 30.00
N THR A 5 -40.64 13.02 29.46
CA THR A 5 -39.65 12.82 28.40
C THR A 5 -38.51 11.98 28.98
N THR A 6 -38.31 10.79 28.49
CA THR A 6 -37.10 10.01 28.74
C THR A 6 -36.07 10.40 27.71
N ASP A 7 -35.08 11.19 28.14
CA ASP A 7 -33.71 11.20 27.59
C ASP A 7 -33.06 9.88 27.93
N GLN A 8 -32.37 9.31 27.01
CA GLN A 8 -31.15 8.53 27.15
C GLN A 8 -30.97 7.62 25.94
N ASP A 9 -30.05 7.94 25.08
CA ASP A 9 -29.01 6.98 24.82
C ASP A 9 -27.77 7.73 24.24
N GLY A 10 -26.93 8.08 25.19
CA GLY A 10 -25.54 8.43 24.86
C GLY A 10 -24.81 7.16 24.44
N SER A 11 -24.91 6.80 23.16
CA SER A 11 -24.00 5.84 22.57
C SER A 11 -22.61 6.44 22.57
N SER A 12 -21.79 6.01 23.52
CA SER A 12 -20.35 6.26 23.51
C SER A 12 -19.76 5.66 22.23
N MET A 13 -19.44 6.49 21.27
CA MET A 13 -18.64 6.08 20.12
C MET A 13 -17.35 5.49 20.64
N SER A 14 -17.14 4.22 20.39
CA SER A 14 -15.89 3.51 20.66
C SER A 14 -14.73 4.29 20.06
N ALA A 15 -13.69 4.57 20.88
CA ALA A 15 -12.50 5.31 20.49
C ALA A 15 -11.57 4.55 19.50
N ASP A 16 -12.05 3.43 18.93
CA ASP A 16 -11.26 2.49 18.12
C ASP A 16 -11.72 2.38 16.66
N ALA A 17 -12.50 3.34 16.15
CA ALA A 17 -12.78 3.37 14.73
C ALA A 17 -11.52 3.82 13.98
N PRO A 18 -11.05 3.06 12.96
CA PRO A 18 -9.90 3.47 12.17
C PRO A 18 -10.16 4.84 11.55
N THR A 19 -9.17 5.73 11.68
CA THR A 19 -9.24 7.07 11.06
C THR A 19 -9.46 6.91 9.56
N PRO A 20 -10.48 7.54 8.98
CA PRO A 20 -10.70 7.47 7.54
C PRO A 20 -9.46 7.92 6.78
N LEU A 21 -9.08 7.19 5.74
CA LEU A 21 -8.01 7.62 4.84
C LEU A 21 -8.43 8.93 4.16
N SER A 22 -7.67 9.99 4.37
CA SER A 22 -7.92 11.25 3.66
C SER A 22 -7.35 11.17 2.26
N THR A 23 -8.14 11.60 1.27
CA THR A 23 -7.65 11.76 -0.10
C THR A 23 -6.53 12.81 -0.16
N PRO A 24 -5.58 12.69 -1.12
CA PRO A 24 -4.55 13.71 -1.32
C PRO A 24 -5.14 15.11 -1.59
N ASP A 25 -4.39 16.15 -1.21
CA ASP A 25 -4.78 17.54 -1.46
C ASP A 25 -4.98 17.81 -2.94
N LEU A 26 -5.99 18.62 -3.27
CA LEU A 26 -6.33 18.97 -4.66
C LEU A 26 -5.32 19.93 -5.30
N ILE A 27 -4.55 20.66 -4.51
CA ILE A 27 -3.60 21.68 -4.98
C ILE A 27 -2.25 21.42 -4.34
N ALA A 28 -1.30 20.94 -5.12
CA ALA A 28 0.09 20.74 -4.74
C ALA A 28 0.98 20.76 -6.00
N ASP A 29 2.30 20.85 -5.81
CA ASP A 29 3.22 20.60 -6.91
C ASP A 29 3.19 19.12 -7.33
N GLU A 30 3.73 18.82 -8.50
CA GLU A 30 3.66 17.47 -9.07
C GLU A 30 4.33 16.42 -8.16
N LYS A 31 5.51 16.73 -7.60
CA LYS A 31 6.23 15.81 -6.71
C LYS A 31 5.41 15.49 -5.46
N ALA A 32 4.87 16.53 -4.82
CA ALA A 32 4.02 16.40 -3.64
C ALA A 32 2.72 15.63 -3.95
N THR A 33 2.10 15.91 -5.10
CA THR A 33 0.91 15.19 -5.56
C THR A 33 1.17 13.70 -5.76
N LEU A 34 2.21 13.34 -6.52
CA LEU A 34 2.56 11.94 -6.76
C LEU A 34 2.90 11.21 -5.45
N HIS A 35 3.65 11.86 -4.55
CA HIS A 35 4.00 11.29 -3.26
C HIS A 35 2.75 11.08 -2.38
N ALA A 36 1.84 12.02 -2.35
CA ALA A 36 0.60 11.92 -1.57
C ALA A 36 -0.29 10.78 -2.08
N PHE A 37 -0.44 10.61 -3.40
CA PHE A 37 -1.17 9.47 -3.97
C PHE A 37 -0.52 8.12 -3.65
N LEU A 38 0.81 8.03 -3.73
CA LEU A 38 1.51 6.80 -3.38
C LEU A 38 1.31 6.43 -1.89
N ARG A 39 1.43 7.41 -0.99
CA ARG A 39 1.18 7.20 0.44
C ARG A 39 -0.26 6.79 0.72
N TYR A 40 -1.23 7.44 0.08
CA TYR A 40 -2.65 7.08 0.20
C TYR A 40 -2.91 5.61 -0.19
N LEU A 41 -2.38 5.17 -1.33
CA LEU A 41 -2.54 3.80 -1.81
C LEU A 41 -1.86 2.77 -0.89
N ARG A 42 -0.69 3.09 -0.34
CA ARG A 42 0.00 2.24 0.63
C ARG A 42 -0.82 2.02 1.90
N GLU A 43 -1.41 3.09 2.43
CA GLU A 43 -2.26 2.98 3.62
C GLU A 43 -3.59 2.26 3.32
N ALA A 44 -4.19 2.47 2.15
CA ALA A 44 -5.37 1.72 1.72
C ALA A 44 -5.09 0.21 1.64
N LEU A 45 -3.96 -0.17 1.05
CA LEU A 45 -3.52 -1.57 1.01
C LEU A 45 -3.36 -2.17 2.40
N ILE A 46 -2.70 -1.44 3.32
CA ILE A 46 -2.48 -1.90 4.70
C ILE A 46 -3.82 -2.03 5.44
N ALA A 47 -4.72 -1.06 5.26
CA ALA A 47 -6.04 -1.09 5.90
C ALA A 47 -6.85 -2.33 5.52
N ASN A 48 -6.74 -2.80 4.28
CA ASN A 48 -7.41 -4.02 3.82
C ASN A 48 -6.97 -5.30 4.54
N ILE A 49 -5.80 -5.27 5.18
CA ILE A 49 -5.17 -6.45 5.78
C ILE A 49 -5.20 -6.40 7.32
N SER A 50 -5.13 -5.19 7.88
CA SER A 50 -4.79 -4.97 9.30
C SER A 50 -5.78 -5.54 10.31
N ASP A 51 -7.04 -5.72 9.94
CA ASP A 51 -8.12 -6.23 10.80
C ASP A 51 -8.50 -7.70 10.52
N LEU A 52 -7.79 -8.34 9.59
CA LEU A 52 -7.97 -9.76 9.31
C LEU A 52 -7.14 -10.61 10.26
N ASP A 53 -7.67 -11.78 10.60
CA ASP A 53 -6.86 -12.78 11.29
C ASP A 53 -5.78 -13.37 10.36
N GLU A 54 -4.82 -14.05 10.97
CA GLU A 54 -3.64 -14.57 10.25
C GLU A 54 -4.00 -15.59 9.19
N GLU A 55 -4.98 -16.47 9.45
CA GLU A 55 -5.44 -17.48 8.50
C GLU A 55 -6.07 -16.83 7.28
N ALA A 56 -6.93 -15.85 7.48
CA ALA A 56 -7.60 -15.08 6.43
C ALA A 56 -6.58 -14.29 5.58
N ALA A 57 -5.63 -13.61 6.21
CA ALA A 57 -4.62 -12.81 5.51
C ALA A 57 -3.66 -13.65 4.66
N GLN A 58 -3.37 -14.89 5.07
CA GLN A 58 -2.50 -15.83 4.34
C GLN A 58 -3.26 -16.70 3.33
N ARG A 59 -4.59 -16.73 3.39
CA ARG A 59 -5.40 -17.59 2.51
C ARG A 59 -5.16 -17.29 1.05
N ILE A 60 -4.72 -18.32 0.32
CA ILE A 60 -4.55 -18.25 -1.14
C ILE A 60 -5.91 -18.45 -1.80
N LEU A 61 -6.38 -17.47 -2.56
CA LEU A 61 -7.60 -17.63 -3.33
C LEU A 61 -7.36 -18.48 -4.58
N PRO A 62 -8.17 -19.53 -4.80
CA PRO A 62 -8.03 -20.39 -5.98
C PRO A 62 -8.20 -19.62 -7.29
N SER A 63 -9.02 -18.58 -7.32
CA SER A 63 -9.28 -17.75 -8.51
C SER A 63 -8.09 -16.94 -8.99
N SER A 64 -7.20 -16.53 -8.07
CA SER A 64 -6.06 -15.66 -8.38
C SER A 64 -4.69 -16.25 -8.08
N GLY A 65 -4.64 -17.32 -7.27
CA GLY A 65 -3.38 -17.88 -6.77
C GLY A 65 -2.61 -16.93 -5.84
N LYS A 66 -3.26 -15.92 -5.27
CA LYS A 66 -2.65 -14.87 -4.46
C LYS A 66 -3.24 -14.85 -3.05
N SER A 67 -2.44 -14.42 -2.08
CA SER A 67 -2.88 -14.04 -0.73
C SER A 67 -2.55 -12.58 -0.48
N MET A 68 -3.19 -11.95 0.50
CA MET A 68 -2.92 -10.56 0.86
C MET A 68 -1.49 -10.39 1.35
N VAL A 69 -1.00 -11.28 2.19
CA VAL A 69 0.40 -11.28 2.66
C VAL A 69 1.37 -11.43 1.49
N GLY A 70 1.06 -12.29 0.50
CA GLY A 70 1.88 -12.46 -0.71
C GLY A 70 1.95 -11.19 -1.56
N LEU A 71 0.84 -10.46 -1.70
CA LEU A 71 0.80 -9.18 -2.42
C LEU A 71 1.62 -8.10 -1.69
N LEU A 72 1.50 -8.04 -0.37
CA LEU A 72 2.26 -7.08 0.44
C LEU A 72 3.77 -7.34 0.36
N LYS A 73 4.18 -8.61 0.40
CA LYS A 73 5.58 -9.03 0.19
C LYS A 73 6.08 -8.63 -1.20
N HIS A 74 5.27 -8.83 -2.24
CA HIS A 74 5.61 -8.39 -3.59
C HIS A 74 5.85 -6.88 -3.64
N LEU A 75 4.93 -6.07 -3.10
CA LEU A 75 5.08 -4.61 -3.10
C LEU A 75 6.25 -4.12 -2.26
N THR A 76 6.60 -4.82 -1.17
CA THR A 76 7.83 -4.55 -0.41
C THR A 76 9.08 -4.66 -1.30
N ILE A 77 9.14 -5.70 -2.13
CA ILE A 77 10.24 -5.89 -3.09
C ILE A 77 10.22 -4.80 -4.17
N MET A 78 9.05 -4.40 -4.63
CA MET A 78 8.91 -3.33 -5.64
C MET A 78 9.39 -1.98 -5.10
N GLU A 79 9.01 -1.61 -3.88
CA GLU A 79 9.50 -0.40 -3.21
C GLU A 79 11.03 -0.37 -3.13
N LEU A 80 11.63 -1.42 -2.59
CA LEU A 80 13.08 -1.51 -2.43
C LEU A 80 13.79 -1.61 -3.78
N GLY A 81 13.24 -2.36 -4.72
CA GLY A 81 13.82 -2.54 -6.05
C GLY A 81 13.87 -1.24 -6.84
N TRP A 82 12.79 -0.51 -6.89
CA TRP A 82 12.71 0.68 -7.72
C TRP A 82 13.32 1.92 -7.06
N PHE A 83 12.95 2.25 -5.82
CA PHE A 83 13.48 3.44 -5.16
C PHE A 83 14.90 3.24 -4.65
N SER A 84 15.14 2.17 -3.87
CA SER A 84 16.46 1.99 -3.25
C SER A 84 17.50 1.49 -4.26
N HIS A 85 17.20 0.42 -5.02
CA HIS A 85 18.19 -0.18 -5.90
C HIS A 85 18.33 0.55 -7.24
N ALA A 86 17.23 0.68 -7.99
CA ALA A 86 17.30 1.25 -9.33
C ALA A 86 17.57 2.77 -9.29
N TYR A 87 16.80 3.50 -8.49
CA TYR A 87 16.93 4.95 -8.46
C TYR A 87 18.11 5.41 -7.59
N ALA A 88 18.21 5.01 -6.33
CA ALA A 88 19.22 5.47 -5.40
C ALA A 88 20.55 4.69 -5.44
N GLY A 89 20.63 3.58 -6.17
CA GLY A 89 21.85 2.79 -6.33
C GLY A 89 22.28 1.96 -5.13
N VAL A 90 21.39 1.74 -4.16
CA VAL A 90 21.66 0.95 -2.96
C VAL A 90 21.67 -0.53 -3.33
N ASP A 91 22.68 -1.27 -2.86
CA ASP A 91 22.70 -2.72 -3.02
C ASP A 91 21.67 -3.38 -2.09
N LEU A 92 20.86 -4.25 -2.67
CA LEU A 92 19.87 -5.02 -1.92
C LEU A 92 20.47 -6.36 -1.48
N PRO A 93 20.06 -6.89 -0.31
CA PRO A 93 20.41 -8.24 0.10
C PRO A 93 20.05 -9.28 -0.96
N SER A 94 20.89 -10.29 -1.13
CA SER A 94 20.70 -11.35 -2.15
C SER A 94 19.38 -12.11 -1.98
N GLU A 95 18.86 -12.18 -0.78
CA GLU A 95 17.58 -12.81 -0.41
C GLU A 95 16.39 -12.07 -1.06
N LEU A 96 16.45 -10.76 -1.20
CA LEU A 96 15.43 -9.98 -1.90
C LEU A 96 15.36 -10.31 -3.39
N HIS A 97 16.49 -10.64 -4.02
CA HIS A 97 16.55 -11.07 -5.41
C HIS A 97 15.88 -12.43 -5.65
N ARG A 98 15.75 -13.28 -4.61
CA ARG A 98 15.16 -14.61 -4.70
C ARG A 98 13.64 -14.65 -4.60
N ARG A 99 12.96 -13.52 -4.47
CA ARG A 99 11.49 -13.41 -4.32
C ARG A 99 10.91 -14.18 -3.12
N THR A 100 11.73 -14.55 -2.17
CA THR A 100 11.30 -15.30 -0.99
C THR A 100 11.55 -14.45 0.25
N LEU A 101 10.63 -13.54 0.52
CA LEU A 101 10.29 -13.30 1.91
C LEU A 101 9.64 -14.61 2.37
N ASP A 102 10.19 -15.24 3.40
CA ASP A 102 9.75 -16.57 3.83
C ASP A 102 8.23 -16.61 4.00
N ALA A 103 7.63 -17.72 3.54
CA ALA A 103 6.18 -17.94 3.64
C ALA A 103 5.68 -17.98 5.11
N GLN A 104 6.60 -17.98 6.08
CA GLN A 104 6.31 -18.08 7.50
C GLN A 104 6.14 -16.72 8.21
N ASP A 105 6.45 -15.59 7.54
CA ASP A 105 6.21 -14.28 8.13
C ASP A 105 4.72 -13.96 8.11
N GLY A 106 4.13 -13.75 9.27
CA GLY A 106 2.71 -13.41 9.43
C GLY A 106 2.36 -12.03 8.88
N ALA A 107 1.06 -11.72 8.85
CA ALA A 107 0.53 -10.46 8.35
C ALA A 107 1.16 -9.25 9.03
N ALA A 108 1.31 -9.27 10.34
CA ALA A 108 1.91 -8.16 11.11
C ALA A 108 3.38 -7.92 10.70
N ALA A 109 4.16 -8.97 10.50
CA ALA A 109 5.55 -8.86 10.06
C ALA A 109 5.65 -8.34 8.62
N ALA A 110 4.77 -8.80 7.73
CA ALA A 110 4.69 -8.31 6.36
C ALA A 110 4.32 -6.83 6.29
N ILE A 111 3.36 -6.37 7.10
CA ILE A 111 2.98 -4.94 7.21
C ILE A 111 4.17 -4.12 7.72
N ALA A 112 4.87 -4.58 8.76
CA ALA A 112 6.03 -3.88 9.30
C ALA A 112 7.16 -3.76 8.25
N ALA A 113 7.43 -4.84 7.51
CA ALA A 113 8.43 -4.84 6.43
C ALA A 113 8.05 -3.88 5.29
N TYR A 114 6.77 -3.85 4.90
CA TYR A 114 6.28 -2.92 3.88
C TYR A 114 6.39 -1.47 4.32
N ARG A 115 5.98 -1.13 5.55
CA ARG A 115 6.13 0.21 6.11
C ARG A 115 7.60 0.65 6.17
N ALA A 116 8.50 -0.26 6.53
CA ALA A 116 9.94 0.03 6.55
C ALA A 116 10.51 0.27 5.14
N ALA A 117 10.03 -0.45 4.12
CA ALA A 117 10.39 -0.22 2.72
C ALA A 117 9.84 1.11 2.22
N ALA A 118 8.56 1.41 2.49
CA ALA A 118 7.91 2.67 2.14
C ALA A 118 8.64 3.88 2.74
N ALA A 119 9.04 3.81 4.01
CA ALA A 119 9.81 4.88 4.66
C ALA A 119 11.17 5.15 3.98
N LYS A 120 11.84 4.10 3.47
CA LYS A 120 13.06 4.28 2.68
C LYS A 120 12.78 4.95 1.33
N SER A 121 11.68 4.57 0.68
CA SER A 121 11.25 5.21 -0.57
C SER A 121 10.90 6.68 -0.36
N ASP A 122 10.19 7.01 0.73
CA ASP A 122 9.86 8.39 1.08
C ASP A 122 11.13 9.23 1.28
N ALA A 123 12.13 8.70 1.98
CA ALA A 123 13.41 9.39 2.15
C ALA A 123 14.12 9.64 0.81
N VAL A 124 14.05 8.70 -0.13
CA VAL A 124 14.59 8.87 -1.50
C VAL A 124 13.84 9.96 -2.25
N ILE A 125 12.50 9.95 -2.19
CA ILE A 125 11.66 10.97 -2.83
C ILE A 125 11.97 12.36 -2.26
N GLU A 126 12.04 12.48 -0.93
CA GLU A 126 12.30 13.75 -0.25
C GLU A 126 13.68 14.32 -0.60
N ALA A 127 14.71 13.48 -0.63
CA ALA A 127 16.09 13.88 -0.93
C ALA A 127 16.31 14.30 -2.39
N ALA A 128 15.48 13.86 -3.33
CA ALA A 128 15.64 14.17 -4.73
C ALA A 128 15.31 15.62 -5.03
N ALA A 129 16.24 16.32 -5.70
CA ALA A 129 16.07 17.73 -6.06
C ALA A 129 15.00 17.94 -7.15
N SER A 130 14.76 16.93 -8.00
CA SER A 130 13.80 17.01 -9.10
C SER A 130 13.26 15.62 -9.44
N ILE A 131 12.00 15.56 -9.84
CA ILE A 131 11.39 14.33 -10.36
C ILE A 131 11.89 13.93 -11.75
N GLU A 132 12.57 14.85 -12.45
CA GLU A 132 13.24 14.59 -13.72
C GLU A 132 14.61 13.92 -13.55
N GLN A 133 15.14 13.90 -12.33
CA GLN A 133 16.45 13.31 -12.09
C GLN A 133 16.43 11.81 -12.42
N PRO A 134 17.36 11.32 -13.28
CA PRO A 134 17.48 9.90 -13.56
C PRO A 134 18.06 9.15 -12.36
N GLY A 135 17.64 7.90 -12.19
CA GLY A 135 18.26 6.96 -11.27
C GLY A 135 19.65 6.54 -11.73
N VAL A 136 20.21 5.55 -11.07
CA VAL A 136 21.60 5.08 -11.35
C VAL A 136 21.67 3.68 -11.95
N ARG A 137 20.55 2.94 -11.95
CA ARG A 137 20.45 1.57 -12.50
C ARG A 137 19.11 1.34 -13.17
N THR A 138 19.07 0.40 -14.11
CA THR A 138 17.82 -0.12 -14.66
C THR A 138 17.51 -1.51 -14.10
N LEU A 139 16.24 -1.77 -13.80
CA LEU A 139 15.75 -3.13 -13.51
C LEU A 139 15.26 -3.86 -14.76
N ARG A 140 15.26 -3.18 -15.91
CA ARG A 140 14.82 -3.75 -17.21
C ARG A 140 16.01 -3.91 -18.13
N PRO A 141 16.61 -5.11 -18.22
CA PRO A 141 17.70 -5.36 -19.16
C PRO A 141 17.30 -4.97 -20.60
N GLY A 142 18.20 -4.30 -21.30
CA GLY A 142 17.95 -3.86 -22.68
C GLY A 142 17.23 -2.52 -22.82
N THR A 143 16.91 -1.83 -21.73
CA THR A 143 16.44 -0.44 -21.81
C THR A 143 17.63 0.52 -21.96
N PRO A 144 17.50 1.57 -22.78
CA PRO A 144 18.63 2.46 -23.09
C PRO A 144 18.93 3.50 -22.00
N SER A 145 18.10 3.61 -20.96
CA SER A 145 18.24 4.65 -19.94
C SER A 145 17.70 4.19 -18.58
N GLU A 146 18.21 4.81 -17.55
CA GLU A 146 17.73 4.67 -16.18
C GLU A 146 16.38 5.41 -16.01
N PRO A 147 15.47 4.91 -15.15
CA PRO A 147 14.20 5.57 -14.93
C PRO A 147 14.38 6.89 -14.17
N THR A 148 13.63 7.93 -14.55
CA THR A 148 13.53 9.15 -13.74
C THR A 148 12.73 8.90 -12.48
N LEU A 149 12.84 9.78 -11.47
CA LEU A 149 12.02 9.67 -10.26
C LEU A 149 10.52 9.71 -10.58
N ARG A 150 10.10 10.59 -11.51
CA ARG A 150 8.70 10.62 -11.99
C ARG A 150 8.25 9.26 -12.49
N TRP A 151 9.04 8.60 -13.31
CA TRP A 151 8.70 7.30 -13.85
C TRP A 151 8.55 6.26 -12.73
N VAL A 152 9.49 6.24 -11.77
CA VAL A 152 9.45 5.32 -10.62
C VAL A 152 8.21 5.56 -9.78
N MET A 153 7.88 6.81 -9.45
CA MET A 153 6.69 7.15 -8.66
C MET A 153 5.40 6.74 -9.38
N LEU A 154 5.26 7.05 -10.66
CA LEU A 154 4.09 6.65 -11.46
C LEU A 154 3.96 5.12 -11.54
N HIS A 155 5.06 4.40 -11.72
CA HIS A 155 5.06 2.95 -11.77
C HIS A 155 4.60 2.35 -10.44
N LEU A 156 5.10 2.86 -9.30
CA LEU A 156 4.69 2.37 -7.98
C LEU A 156 3.25 2.77 -7.63
N ILE A 157 2.77 3.93 -8.06
CA ILE A 157 1.35 4.30 -7.93
C ILE A 157 0.47 3.30 -8.71
N GLU A 158 0.81 3.02 -9.96
CA GLU A 158 0.06 2.09 -10.81
C GLU A 158 0.07 0.67 -10.23
N ASP A 159 1.24 0.17 -9.83
CA ASP A 159 1.39 -1.18 -9.30
C ASP A 159 0.69 -1.35 -7.94
N THR A 160 0.85 -0.37 -7.04
CA THR A 160 0.18 -0.37 -5.73
C THR A 160 -1.34 -0.28 -5.90
N ALA A 161 -1.86 0.62 -6.76
CA ALA A 161 -3.30 0.73 -7.03
C ALA A 161 -3.90 -0.57 -7.56
N ARG A 162 -3.22 -1.22 -8.51
CA ARG A 162 -3.63 -2.52 -9.06
C ARG A 162 -3.71 -3.59 -7.97
N HIS A 163 -2.70 -3.63 -7.10
CA HIS A 163 -2.65 -4.63 -6.02
C HIS A 163 -3.59 -4.29 -4.86
N THR A 164 -3.87 -3.02 -4.58
CA THR A 164 -4.93 -2.62 -3.65
C THR A 164 -6.29 -3.12 -4.14
N GLY A 165 -6.64 -2.92 -5.41
CA GLY A 165 -7.86 -3.49 -5.99
C GLY A 165 -7.91 -5.03 -5.95
N HIS A 166 -6.76 -5.72 -6.03
CA HIS A 166 -6.73 -7.18 -5.80
C HIS A 166 -7.03 -7.51 -4.33
N THR A 167 -6.51 -6.73 -3.36
CA THR A 167 -6.81 -6.96 -1.94
C THR A 167 -8.26 -6.63 -1.59
N ASP A 168 -8.89 -5.64 -2.24
CA ASP A 168 -10.31 -5.37 -2.11
C ASP A 168 -11.14 -6.62 -2.47
N ASN A 169 -10.89 -7.21 -3.64
CA ASN A 169 -11.59 -8.43 -4.07
C ASN A 169 -11.32 -9.62 -3.15
N ILE A 170 -10.07 -9.80 -2.68
CA ILE A 170 -9.72 -10.89 -1.76
C ILE A 170 -10.46 -10.70 -0.43
N ARG A 171 -10.53 -9.47 0.06
CA ARG A 171 -11.23 -9.14 1.29
C ARG A 171 -12.73 -9.41 1.18
N ASP A 172 -13.35 -9.01 0.08
CA ASP A 172 -14.76 -9.28 -0.19
C ASP A 172 -15.05 -10.79 -0.20
N ASP A 173 -14.19 -11.58 -0.85
CA ASP A 173 -14.30 -13.05 -0.87
C ASP A 173 -14.15 -13.67 0.55
N ILE A 174 -13.26 -13.11 1.39
CA ILE A 174 -13.03 -13.58 2.77
C ILE A 174 -14.21 -13.26 3.65
N LEU A 175 -14.75 -12.05 3.55
CA LEU A 175 -15.84 -11.55 4.40
C LEU A 175 -17.22 -11.94 3.87
N GLY A 176 -17.31 -12.56 2.70
CA GLY A 176 -18.56 -13.01 2.09
C GLY A 176 -19.42 -11.87 1.56
N TYR A 177 -18.83 -10.73 1.22
CA TYR A 177 -19.54 -9.64 0.54
C TYR A 177 -19.80 -10.03 -0.91
N SER A 178 -21.08 -10.08 -1.29
CA SER A 178 -21.49 -10.29 -2.68
C SER A 178 -22.07 -8.99 -3.26
N GLY A 179 -21.25 -8.24 -3.95
CA GLY A 179 -21.75 -7.31 -4.96
C GLY A 179 -22.26 -5.94 -4.51
N ASP A 180 -22.22 -5.58 -3.24
CA ASP A 180 -22.55 -4.22 -2.81
C ASP A 180 -21.26 -3.42 -2.62
N TRP A 181 -20.83 -2.74 -3.67
CA TRP A 181 -19.66 -1.87 -3.63
C TRP A 181 -19.94 -0.67 -2.73
N ARG A 182 -19.60 -0.77 -1.47
CA ARG A 182 -19.65 0.34 -0.54
C ARG A 182 -18.40 1.19 -0.74
N GLY A 183 -18.42 1.96 -1.79
CA GLY A 183 -17.43 2.99 -1.99
C GLY A 183 -17.45 3.97 -0.80
N THR A 184 -16.46 3.86 0.06
CA THR A 184 -16.19 4.86 1.11
C THR A 184 -15.48 6.08 0.55
N ILE A 185 -15.60 6.35 -0.74
CA ILE A 185 -15.14 7.58 -1.34
C ILE A 185 -16.32 8.55 -1.29
N SER A 186 -16.37 9.37 -0.25
CA SER A 186 -17.17 10.61 -0.28
C SER A 186 -16.36 11.66 -1.06
N TRP A 187 -16.84 12.03 -2.21
CA TRP A 187 -16.33 13.16 -3.00
C TRP A 187 -16.69 14.48 -2.32
#